data_b5cd44f1785ca8d3d626a93b3a866c60
#
_entry.id   b5cd44f1785ca8d3d626a93b3a866c60
#
_cell.length_a   1.000
_cell.length_b   1.000
_cell.length_c   1.000
_cell.angle_alpha   90.00
_cell.angle_beta   90.00
_cell.angle_gamma   90.00
#
_symmetry.space_group_name_H-M   'P 1'
#
loop_
_entity.id
_entity.type
_entity.pdbx_description
1 polymer ?
#
loop_
_entity_poly.entity_id
_entity_poly.type
_entity_poly.pdbx_seq_one_letter_code
_entity_poly.pdbx_strand_id
1 'polypeptide(L)'
;LDIIHAQAKAIGLPIYSASATWQDYENQFIQLLQKTQALGAETLVTGDIDLMAHAEWNQSVCDKSELSLCMPLWQRPRSDIVHEFIQLGFQSIIVTVNLNLGMTVEDLGQVLSLEYVNELVARGIDPCGEAGEFHTTVIDGPIFKHPLSVVKGDILYHENYAFLPLELEQRDI
;
A
#
# COMPACT_ATOMS: atom_id res chain seq x y z
N LEU A 1 -5.84 -2.75 11.34
CA LEU A 1 -6.14 -1.29 11.27
C LEU A 1 -5.15 -0.44 12.07
N ASP A 2 -4.55 -0.95 13.15
CA ASP A 2 -3.70 -0.16 14.05
C ASP A 2 -2.48 0.44 13.33
N ILE A 3 -1.84 -0.33 12.46
CA ILE A 3 -0.71 0.16 11.63
C ILE A 3 -1.14 1.35 10.76
N ILE A 4 -2.29 1.26 10.08
CA ILE A 4 -2.79 2.34 9.20
C ILE A 4 -3.11 3.61 10.01
N HIS A 5 -3.69 3.46 11.20
CA HIS A 5 -3.92 4.58 12.12
C HIS A 5 -2.62 5.20 12.60
N ALA A 6 -1.61 4.36 12.90
CA ALA A 6 -0.29 4.84 13.30
C ALA A 6 0.42 5.57 12.16
N GLN A 7 0.32 5.07 10.92
CA GLN A 7 0.83 5.76 9.74
C GLN A 7 0.18 7.14 9.58
N ALA A 8 -1.14 7.22 9.61
CA ALA A 8 -1.87 8.49 9.51
C ALA A 8 -1.45 9.48 10.60
N LYS A 9 -1.30 9.02 11.85
CA LYS A 9 -0.81 9.81 12.97
C LYS A 9 0.63 10.29 12.76
N ALA A 10 1.53 9.40 12.31
CA ALA A 10 2.92 9.73 12.05
C ALA A 10 3.09 10.76 10.92
N ILE A 11 2.27 10.68 9.89
CA ILE A 11 2.22 11.65 8.79
C ILE A 11 1.50 12.94 9.22
N GLY A 12 0.56 12.85 10.15
CA GLY A 12 -0.25 13.98 10.63
C GLY A 12 -1.46 14.27 9.74
N LEU A 13 -2.00 13.24 9.11
CA LEU A 13 -3.20 13.33 8.27
C LEU A 13 -4.42 12.71 8.97
N PRO A 14 -5.62 13.22 8.73
CA PRO A 14 -6.85 12.55 9.17
C PRO A 14 -7.03 11.24 8.40
N ILE A 15 -7.67 10.26 9.04
CA ILE A 15 -8.03 8.98 8.42
C ILE A 15 -9.53 8.78 8.51
N TYR A 16 -10.11 8.32 7.41
CA TYR A 16 -11.51 7.89 7.32
C TYR A 16 -11.55 6.46 6.80
N SER A 17 -12.30 5.61 7.44
CA SER A 17 -12.44 4.20 7.06
C SER A 17 -13.90 3.79 7.01
N ALA A 18 -14.20 2.80 6.19
CA ALA A 18 -15.49 2.14 6.11
C ALA A 18 -15.25 0.63 6.01
N SER A 19 -16.19 -0.15 6.53
CA SER A 19 -16.21 -1.60 6.34
C SER A 19 -17.08 -1.93 5.14
N ALA A 20 -16.63 -2.85 4.30
CA ALA A 20 -17.36 -3.29 3.13
C ALA A 20 -17.25 -4.81 2.93
N THR A 21 -18.25 -5.41 2.33
CA THR A 21 -18.16 -6.73 1.70
C THR A 21 -17.80 -6.55 0.23
N TRP A 22 -17.43 -7.63 -0.47
CA TRP A 22 -17.18 -7.55 -1.92
C TRP A 22 -18.41 -7.09 -2.72
N GLN A 23 -19.60 -7.37 -2.24
CA GLN A 23 -20.87 -7.03 -2.93
C GLN A 23 -21.21 -5.55 -2.82
N ASP A 24 -20.82 -4.89 -1.73
CA ASP A 24 -21.14 -3.48 -1.47
C ASP A 24 -19.92 -2.56 -1.47
N TYR A 25 -18.74 -3.09 -1.82
CA TYR A 25 -17.46 -2.38 -1.78
C TYR A 25 -17.51 -1.03 -2.52
N GLU A 26 -17.95 -1.03 -3.77
CA GLU A 26 -18.03 0.21 -4.57
C GLU A 26 -18.95 1.23 -3.93
N ASN A 27 -20.14 0.80 -3.45
CA ASN A 27 -21.09 1.70 -2.81
C ASN A 27 -20.54 2.32 -1.52
N GLN A 28 -19.87 1.51 -0.67
CA GLN A 28 -19.26 2.00 0.57
C GLN A 28 -18.10 2.95 0.26
N PHE A 29 -17.30 2.66 -0.77
CA PHE A 29 -16.23 3.53 -1.20
C PHE A 29 -16.75 4.88 -1.71
N ILE A 30 -17.78 4.88 -2.56
CA ILE A 30 -18.44 6.12 -3.04
C ILE A 30 -18.98 6.94 -1.87
N GLN A 31 -19.68 6.32 -0.90
CA GLN A 31 -20.17 7.01 0.28
C GLN A 31 -19.04 7.64 1.10
N LEU A 32 -17.90 6.93 1.23
CA LEU A 32 -16.72 7.47 1.90
C LEU A 32 -16.15 8.67 1.15
N LEU A 33 -16.04 8.60 -0.18
CA LEU A 33 -15.58 9.71 -1.02
C LEU A 33 -16.52 10.92 -0.91
N GLN A 34 -17.83 10.73 -0.99
CA GLN A 34 -18.82 11.81 -0.84
C GLN A 34 -18.73 12.47 0.54
N LYS A 35 -18.50 11.68 1.59
CA LYS A 35 -18.27 12.21 2.93
C LYS A 35 -17.00 13.08 2.98
N THR A 36 -15.92 12.66 2.35
CA THR A 36 -14.67 13.45 2.32
C THR A 36 -14.82 14.68 1.44
N GLN A 37 -15.55 14.59 0.32
CA GLN A 37 -15.89 15.72 -0.54
C GLN A 37 -16.68 16.79 0.24
N ALA A 38 -17.67 16.39 1.03
CA ALA A 38 -18.42 17.30 1.90
C ALA A 38 -17.56 17.96 3.00
N LEU A 39 -16.39 17.39 3.31
CA LEU A 39 -15.39 17.96 4.21
C LEU A 39 -14.35 18.83 3.48
N GLY A 40 -14.51 19.01 2.16
CA GLY A 40 -13.68 19.89 1.35
C GLY A 40 -12.60 19.18 0.52
N ALA A 41 -12.64 17.84 0.40
CA ALA A 41 -11.79 17.15 -0.55
C ALA A 41 -12.23 17.46 -1.99
N GLU A 42 -11.30 17.72 -2.88
CA GLU A 42 -11.55 18.06 -4.30
C GLU A 42 -10.99 16.99 -5.24
N THR A 43 -10.05 16.18 -4.77
CA THR A 43 -9.31 15.24 -5.63
C THR A 43 -9.08 13.92 -4.91
N LEU A 44 -9.39 12.81 -5.58
CA LEU A 44 -8.92 11.48 -5.22
C LEU A 44 -7.53 11.27 -5.84
N VAL A 45 -6.55 10.94 -5.02
CA VAL A 45 -5.20 10.58 -5.48
C VAL A 45 -4.99 9.10 -5.26
N THR A 46 -4.64 8.35 -6.31
CA THR A 46 -4.35 6.91 -6.22
C THR A 46 -2.95 6.58 -6.72
N GLY A 47 -2.39 5.47 -6.24
CA GLY A 47 -1.06 5.00 -6.61
C GLY A 47 -1.04 4.03 -7.80
N ASP A 48 -2.14 3.91 -8.53
CA ASP A 48 -2.23 2.99 -9.67
C ASP A 48 -1.22 3.34 -10.77
N ILE A 49 -0.60 2.28 -11.34
CA ILE A 49 0.52 2.43 -12.27
C ILE A 49 0.10 2.22 -13.73
N ASP A 50 -0.50 1.06 -14.07
CA ASP A 50 -0.73 0.70 -15.47
C ASP A 50 -1.94 -0.22 -15.73
N LEU A 51 -2.71 -0.57 -14.71
CA LEU A 51 -3.90 -1.41 -14.88
C LEU A 51 -5.11 -0.58 -15.31
N MET A 52 -5.45 -0.64 -16.62
CA MET A 52 -6.57 0.14 -17.20
C MET A 52 -7.89 -0.05 -16.44
N ALA A 53 -8.21 -1.28 -16.01
CA ALA A 53 -9.43 -1.55 -15.25
C ALA A 53 -9.50 -0.74 -13.93
N HIS A 54 -8.35 -0.53 -13.28
CA HIS A 54 -8.27 0.30 -12.08
C HIS A 54 -8.47 1.78 -12.40
N ALA A 55 -7.86 2.27 -13.50
CA ALA A 55 -8.04 3.66 -13.92
C ALA A 55 -9.50 3.96 -14.28
N GLU A 56 -10.16 3.07 -15.03
CA GLU A 56 -11.56 3.19 -15.39
C GLU A 56 -12.48 3.16 -14.15
N TRP A 57 -12.20 2.27 -13.20
CA TRP A 57 -12.95 2.19 -11.95
C TRP A 57 -12.74 3.46 -11.09
N ASN A 58 -11.50 3.92 -10.93
CA ASN A 58 -11.18 5.16 -10.21
C ASN A 58 -11.89 6.36 -10.82
N GLN A 59 -11.93 6.48 -12.15
CA GLN A 59 -12.66 7.55 -12.82
C GLN A 59 -14.18 7.45 -12.54
N SER A 60 -14.74 6.25 -12.63
CA SER A 60 -16.16 6.02 -12.37
C SER A 60 -16.57 6.42 -10.94
N VAL A 61 -15.78 6.08 -9.92
CA VAL A 61 -16.11 6.44 -8.53
C VAL A 61 -15.89 7.93 -8.27
N CYS A 62 -14.90 8.56 -8.92
CA CYS A 62 -14.70 10.01 -8.88
C CYS A 62 -15.90 10.77 -9.47
N ASP A 63 -16.38 10.36 -10.65
CA ASP A 63 -17.54 10.97 -11.31
C ASP A 63 -18.79 10.89 -10.42
N LYS A 64 -19.01 9.74 -9.74
CA LYS A 64 -20.13 9.54 -8.80
C LYS A 64 -19.99 10.31 -7.48
N SER A 65 -18.80 10.80 -7.18
CA SER A 65 -18.47 11.49 -5.92
C SER A 65 -18.12 12.97 -6.12
N GLU A 66 -18.21 13.47 -7.35
CA GLU A 66 -17.88 14.85 -7.73
C GLU A 66 -16.45 15.25 -7.34
N LEU A 67 -15.51 14.29 -7.46
CA LEU A 67 -14.08 14.49 -7.22
C LEU A 67 -13.28 14.44 -8.53
N SER A 68 -12.20 15.17 -8.61
CA SER A 68 -11.19 15.00 -9.65
C SER A 68 -10.35 13.74 -9.36
N LEU A 69 -9.87 13.07 -10.42
CA LEU A 69 -8.92 11.96 -10.28
C LEU A 69 -7.49 12.45 -10.57
N CYS A 70 -6.54 12.05 -9.73
CA CYS A 70 -5.11 12.24 -9.95
C CYS A 70 -4.37 10.92 -9.72
N MET A 71 -3.64 10.46 -10.74
CA MET A 71 -2.81 9.24 -10.69
C MET A 71 -1.35 9.63 -11.00
N PRO A 72 -0.56 10.07 -10.01
CA PRO A 72 0.79 10.62 -10.26
C PRO A 72 1.80 9.58 -10.75
N LEU A 73 1.52 8.29 -10.56
CA LEU A 73 2.38 7.19 -10.98
C LEU A 73 1.94 6.56 -12.31
N TRP A 74 0.84 7.04 -12.89
CA TRP A 74 0.22 6.43 -14.07
C TRP A 74 1.18 6.36 -15.25
N GLN A 75 1.34 5.15 -15.80
CA GLN A 75 2.22 4.82 -16.94
C GLN A 75 3.71 5.12 -16.74
N ARG A 76 4.15 5.28 -15.48
CA ARG A 76 5.58 5.37 -15.18
C ARG A 76 6.20 3.97 -15.18
N PRO A 77 7.49 3.82 -15.58
CA PRO A 77 8.18 2.54 -15.46
C PRO A 77 8.21 2.07 -13.99
N ARG A 78 7.82 0.82 -13.73
CA ARG A 78 7.73 0.25 -12.37
C ARG A 78 9.08 0.29 -11.63
N SER A 79 10.18 0.01 -12.35
CA SER A 79 11.54 0.12 -11.79
C SER A 79 11.86 1.53 -11.29
N ASP A 80 11.46 2.56 -12.05
CA ASP A 80 11.76 3.93 -11.69
C ASP A 80 10.97 4.36 -10.44
N ILE A 81 9.73 3.89 -10.32
CA ILE A 81 8.86 4.16 -9.16
C ILE A 81 9.48 3.59 -7.89
N VAL A 82 9.87 2.30 -7.89
CA VAL A 82 10.43 1.67 -6.70
C VAL A 82 11.80 2.24 -6.35
N HIS A 83 12.63 2.58 -7.35
CA HIS A 83 13.92 3.23 -7.12
C HIS A 83 13.73 4.63 -6.50
N GLU A 84 12.81 5.44 -7.04
CA GLU A 84 12.50 6.76 -6.48
C GLU A 84 11.98 6.66 -5.05
N PHE A 85 11.07 5.71 -4.77
CA PHE A 85 10.57 5.45 -3.41
C PHE A 85 11.70 5.20 -2.41
N ILE A 86 12.66 4.33 -2.77
CA ILE A 86 13.80 4.02 -1.92
C ILE A 86 14.75 5.23 -1.79
N GLN A 87 15.05 5.92 -2.91
CA GLN A 87 15.95 7.08 -2.92
C GLN A 87 15.40 8.26 -2.13
N LEU A 88 14.09 8.42 -2.08
CA LEU A 88 13.43 9.41 -1.22
C LEU A 88 13.51 9.08 0.27
N GLY A 89 13.99 7.89 0.63
CA GLY A 89 14.15 7.47 2.02
C GLY A 89 12.93 6.82 2.64
N PHE A 90 11.93 6.40 1.83
CA PHE A 90 10.86 5.57 2.35
C PHE A 90 11.37 4.17 2.69
N GLN A 91 10.84 3.60 3.75
CA GLN A 91 11.12 2.24 4.20
C GLN A 91 9.82 1.46 4.27
N SER A 92 9.79 0.33 3.58
CA SER A 92 8.66 -0.60 3.62
C SER A 92 9.12 -2.02 3.87
N ILE A 93 8.30 -2.79 4.56
CA ILE A 93 8.53 -4.19 4.90
C ILE A 93 7.56 -5.05 4.09
N ILE A 94 8.05 -6.14 3.49
CA ILE A 94 7.19 -7.15 2.86
C ILE A 94 6.40 -7.88 3.94
N VAL A 95 5.08 -7.83 3.84
CA VAL A 95 4.15 -8.41 4.82
C VAL A 95 3.27 -9.52 4.25
N THR A 96 3.20 -9.65 2.93
CA THR A 96 2.47 -10.71 2.25
C THR A 96 3.27 -11.18 1.06
N VAL A 97 3.31 -12.49 0.83
CA VAL A 97 3.96 -13.09 -0.33
C VAL A 97 3.04 -14.14 -0.97
N ASN A 98 3.05 -14.20 -2.30
CA ASN A 98 2.38 -15.23 -3.08
C ASN A 98 3.39 -16.31 -3.47
N LEU A 99 3.27 -17.48 -2.86
CA LEU A 99 4.20 -18.60 -3.03
C LEU A 99 4.16 -19.21 -4.44
N ASN A 100 3.09 -18.97 -5.21
CA ASN A 100 2.97 -19.44 -6.59
C ASN A 100 3.61 -18.50 -7.62
N LEU A 101 3.99 -17.29 -7.22
CA LEU A 101 4.57 -16.26 -8.08
C LEU A 101 6.06 -16.03 -7.83
N GLY A 102 6.77 -17.04 -7.35
CA GLY A 102 8.24 -16.99 -7.18
C GLY A 102 8.69 -16.36 -5.86
N MET A 103 7.78 -15.92 -5.01
CA MET A 103 8.10 -15.46 -3.66
C MET A 103 8.21 -16.64 -2.69
N THR A 104 8.92 -16.42 -1.60
CA THR A 104 9.14 -17.41 -0.54
C THR A 104 8.85 -16.81 0.84
N VAL A 105 8.80 -17.62 1.87
CA VAL A 105 8.59 -17.14 3.25
C VAL A 105 9.77 -16.35 3.78
N GLU A 106 10.98 -16.55 3.24
CA GLU A 106 12.18 -15.82 3.57
C GLU A 106 12.14 -14.36 3.11
N ASP A 107 11.26 -14.06 2.14
CA ASP A 107 11.02 -12.70 1.67
C ASP A 107 10.18 -11.88 2.67
N LEU A 108 9.42 -12.54 3.55
CA LEU A 108 8.63 -11.86 4.58
C LEU A 108 9.53 -11.14 5.58
N GLY A 109 9.20 -9.88 5.83
CA GLY A 109 9.96 -9.04 6.76
C GLY A 109 11.22 -8.42 6.17
N GLN A 110 11.52 -8.66 4.89
CA GLN A 110 12.56 -7.94 4.16
C GLN A 110 12.14 -6.48 3.93
N VAL A 111 13.10 -5.58 4.06
CA VAL A 111 12.91 -4.16 3.73
C VAL A 111 13.26 -3.97 2.26
N LEU A 112 12.44 -3.25 1.52
CA LEU A 112 12.75 -2.89 0.13
C LEU A 112 13.97 -1.96 0.10
N SER A 113 15.11 -2.52 -0.26
CA SER A 113 16.35 -1.81 -0.57
C SER A 113 16.67 -1.96 -2.05
N LEU A 114 17.56 -1.13 -2.60
CA LEU A 114 18.00 -1.26 -4.00
C LEU A 114 18.62 -2.62 -4.28
N GLU A 115 19.37 -3.16 -3.32
CA GLU A 115 19.97 -4.50 -3.43
C GLU A 115 18.89 -5.57 -3.52
N TYR A 116 17.90 -5.54 -2.61
CA TYR A 116 16.83 -6.53 -2.59
C TYR A 116 15.90 -6.42 -3.81
N VAL A 117 15.62 -5.21 -4.29
CA VAL A 117 14.87 -4.99 -5.53
C VAL A 117 15.59 -5.61 -6.73
N ASN A 118 16.91 -5.48 -6.83
CA ASN A 118 17.69 -6.11 -7.88
C ASN A 118 17.65 -7.66 -7.79
N GLU A 119 17.62 -8.22 -6.58
CA GLU A 119 17.43 -9.66 -6.35
C GLU A 119 16.04 -10.11 -6.83
N LEU A 120 14.97 -9.39 -6.50
CA LEU A 120 13.61 -9.67 -6.99
C LEU A 120 13.56 -9.68 -8.51
N VAL A 121 14.13 -8.67 -9.16
CA VAL A 121 14.19 -8.57 -10.62
C VAL A 121 14.98 -9.74 -11.23
N ALA A 122 16.09 -10.14 -10.63
CA ALA A 122 16.90 -11.29 -11.07
C ALA A 122 16.12 -12.63 -10.97
N ARG A 123 15.15 -12.71 -10.04
CA ARG A 123 14.22 -13.84 -9.89
C ARG A 123 13.03 -13.75 -10.85
N GLY A 124 12.92 -12.67 -11.65
CA GLY A 124 11.78 -12.44 -12.56
C GLY A 124 10.53 -11.91 -11.86
N ILE A 125 10.66 -11.36 -10.66
CA ILE A 125 9.58 -10.81 -9.86
C ILE A 125 9.44 -9.31 -10.16
N ASP A 126 8.20 -8.83 -10.29
CA ASP A 126 7.93 -7.41 -10.46
C ASP A 126 8.38 -6.62 -9.22
N PRO A 127 9.27 -5.62 -9.36
CA PRO A 127 9.79 -4.88 -8.22
C PRO A 127 8.75 -4.05 -7.47
N CYS A 128 7.59 -3.77 -8.08
CA CYS A 128 6.46 -3.09 -7.44
C CYS A 128 5.43 -4.06 -6.83
N GLY A 129 5.48 -5.36 -7.17
CA GLY A 129 4.51 -6.36 -6.71
C GLY A 129 3.11 -6.21 -7.35
N GLU A 130 2.99 -5.49 -8.47
CA GLU A 130 1.71 -5.16 -9.10
C GLU A 130 1.01 -6.37 -9.75
N ALA A 131 1.72 -7.46 -10.02
CA ALA A 131 1.12 -8.70 -10.49
C ALA A 131 0.67 -9.63 -9.34
N GLY A 132 0.70 -9.15 -8.09
CA GLY A 132 0.22 -9.87 -6.91
C GLY A 132 1.25 -10.77 -6.26
N GLU A 133 2.55 -10.53 -6.52
CA GLU A 133 3.64 -11.33 -5.95
C GLU A 133 3.81 -11.08 -4.46
N PHE A 134 3.70 -9.81 -4.03
CA PHE A 134 3.85 -9.43 -2.63
C PHE A 134 3.10 -8.14 -2.29
N HIS A 135 2.90 -7.89 -1.00
CA HIS A 135 2.46 -6.60 -0.47
C HIS A 135 3.41 -6.11 0.61
N THR A 136 3.49 -4.79 0.75
CA THR A 136 4.36 -4.12 1.72
C THR A 136 3.57 -3.24 2.69
N THR A 137 4.21 -2.92 3.80
CA THR A 137 3.75 -1.91 4.75
C THR A 137 4.86 -0.88 4.94
N VAL A 138 4.54 0.39 4.70
CA VAL A 138 5.49 1.51 4.91
C VAL A 138 5.59 1.80 6.40
N ILE A 139 6.81 1.82 6.91
CA ILE A 139 7.10 2.05 8.33
C ILE A 139 7.83 3.36 8.61
N ASP A 140 8.43 3.97 7.59
CA ASP A 140 9.13 5.26 7.69
C ASP A 140 9.24 5.94 6.32
N GLY A 141 9.54 7.24 6.33
CA GLY A 141 9.78 8.01 5.13
C GLY A 141 9.82 9.51 5.41
N PRO A 142 10.17 10.33 4.40
CA PRO A 142 10.41 11.76 4.59
C PRO A 142 9.18 12.56 5.07
N ILE A 143 7.98 12.01 4.93
CA ILE A 143 6.73 12.63 5.40
C ILE A 143 6.32 12.16 6.80
N PHE A 144 7.01 11.16 7.37
CA PHE A 144 6.77 10.66 8.72
C PHE A 144 7.44 11.59 9.74
N LYS A 145 6.72 12.00 10.78
CA LYS A 145 7.29 12.76 11.92
C LYS A 145 8.20 11.89 12.80
N HIS A 146 7.94 10.57 12.76
CA HIS A 146 8.73 9.54 13.44
C HIS A 146 8.46 8.18 12.79
N PRO A 147 9.44 7.27 12.74
CA PRO A 147 9.24 5.93 12.24
C PRO A 147 8.25 5.15 13.11
N LEU A 148 7.61 4.15 12.53
CA LEU A 148 6.81 3.18 13.27
C LEU A 148 7.71 2.09 13.81
N SER A 149 7.69 1.88 15.13
CA SER A 149 8.29 0.71 15.77
C SER A 149 7.30 -0.45 15.67
N VAL A 150 7.69 -1.51 14.96
CA VAL A 150 6.83 -2.67 14.74
C VAL A 150 7.51 -3.96 15.20
N VAL A 151 6.71 -4.86 15.75
CA VAL A 151 7.11 -6.22 16.14
C VAL A 151 6.51 -7.19 15.12
N LYS A 152 7.32 -8.12 14.65
CA LYS A 152 6.90 -9.18 13.72
C LYS A 152 6.24 -10.31 14.51
N GLY A 153 5.02 -10.70 14.11
CA GLY A 153 4.33 -11.87 14.66
C GLY A 153 4.70 -13.17 13.97
N ASP A 154 3.99 -14.23 14.29
CA ASP A 154 4.15 -15.53 13.66
C ASP A 154 3.58 -15.52 12.23
N ILE A 155 4.26 -16.20 11.31
CA ILE A 155 3.83 -16.31 9.92
C ILE A 155 2.52 -17.10 9.84
N LEU A 156 1.54 -16.52 9.15
CA LEU A 156 0.24 -17.15 8.87
C LEU A 156 0.18 -17.58 7.41
N TYR A 157 -0.50 -18.69 7.14
CA TYR A 157 -0.68 -19.23 5.78
C TYR A 157 -2.16 -19.27 5.44
N HIS A 158 -2.48 -18.88 4.21
CA HIS A 158 -3.81 -19.02 3.66
C HIS A 158 -3.70 -19.30 2.16
N GLU A 159 -4.13 -20.48 1.71
CA GLU A 159 -3.98 -20.95 0.34
C GLU A 159 -2.52 -20.83 -0.15
N ASN A 160 -2.28 -20.01 -1.16
CA ASN A 160 -0.98 -19.78 -1.77
C ASN A 160 -0.24 -18.57 -1.19
N TYR A 161 -0.77 -17.96 -0.13
CA TYR A 161 -0.19 -16.78 0.49
C TYR A 161 0.39 -17.09 1.86
N ALA A 162 1.50 -16.43 2.16
CA ALA A 162 2.01 -16.33 3.51
C ALA A 162 1.98 -14.85 3.95
N PHE A 163 1.64 -14.63 5.21
CA PHE A 163 1.44 -13.31 5.80
C PHE A 163 2.32 -13.15 7.03
N LEU A 164 2.92 -12.00 7.18
CA LEU A 164 3.64 -11.57 8.37
C LEU A 164 2.82 -10.51 9.10
N PRO A 165 2.09 -10.84 10.17
CA PRO A 165 1.44 -9.85 11.00
C PRO A 165 2.47 -8.88 11.60
N LEU A 166 2.14 -7.60 11.61
CA LEU A 166 2.91 -6.58 12.30
C LEU A 166 2.05 -5.98 13.41
N GLU A 167 2.64 -5.84 14.59
CA GLU A 167 2.07 -5.16 15.74
C GLU A 167 2.89 -3.92 16.07
N LEU A 168 2.25 -2.87 16.58
CA LEU A 168 2.97 -1.70 17.06
C LEU A 168 3.67 -2.06 18.37
N GLU A 169 4.93 -1.71 18.47
CA GLU A 169 5.66 -1.83 19.73
C GLU A 169 4.99 -0.92 20.79
N GLN A 170 4.61 -1.50 21.91
CA GLN A 170 4.13 -0.71 23.05
C GLN A 170 5.31 0.08 23.57
N ARG A 171 5.32 1.39 23.33
CA ARG A 171 6.22 2.28 24.05
C ARG A 171 5.70 2.35 25.47
N ASP A 172 6.48 1.84 26.42
CA ASP A 172 6.25 2.09 27.84
C ASP A 172 6.15 3.61 28.02
N ILE A 173 5.00 4.05 28.51
CA ILE A 173 4.71 5.46 28.80
C ILE A 173 5.43 5.85 30.10
#